data_814d1e1fd05e2c4466137b922be85a89
#
_entry.id   814d1e1fd05e2c4466137b922be85a89
#
_cell.length_a   1.000
_cell.length_b   1.000
_cell.length_c   1.000
_cell.angle_alpha   90.00
_cell.angle_beta   90.00
_cell.angle_gamma   90.00
#
_symmetry.space_group_name_H-M   'P 1'
#
loop_
_entity.id
_entity.type
_entity.pdbx_description
1 polymer ?
#
loop_
_entity_poly.entity_id
_entity_poly.type
_entity_poly.pdbx_seq_one_letter_code
_entity_poly.pdbx_strand_id
1 'polypeptide(L)'
;LIPHIEEEKRRSGEVASSQGHIVMATVKGDVHDIGKNIVGVVLRCNNFEVTDLGVMVPGENIIAAARKANADIIGLSGLITPSLEEMRIVAAEMKRQGMEQPLMIGGATTSPMHTALRIEPEYDNGVIWVKDASRAVGIARQLIEPAARQRLQQATAAEYLALRERRGSGSKRQPPVPLAEARANRLAVDWKRHESLRPRQPGVHVLKDYPLSGLVPYIDWTPFFQTWELSGRYPD
;
A
#
# COMPACT_ATOMS: atom_id res chain seq x y z
N LEU A 1 -12.77 18.55 11.03
CA LEU A 1 -11.67 18.79 11.99
C LEU A 1 -10.58 19.69 11.40
N ILE A 2 -10.06 19.39 10.19
CA ILE A 2 -8.97 20.18 9.54
C ILE A 2 -9.33 21.66 9.40
N PRO A 3 -10.50 22.07 8.86
CA PRO A 3 -10.84 23.48 8.76
C PRO A 3 -10.88 24.22 10.12
N HIS A 4 -11.27 23.49 11.18
CA HIS A 4 -11.28 24.03 12.54
C HIS A 4 -9.86 24.27 13.08
N ILE A 5 -8.97 23.32 12.84
CA ILE A 5 -7.55 23.43 13.24
C ILE A 5 -6.87 24.58 12.49
N GLU A 6 -7.14 24.73 11.21
CA GLU A 6 -6.60 25.81 10.37
C GLU A 6 -7.13 27.20 10.80
N GLU A 7 -8.39 27.26 11.19
CA GLU A 7 -8.99 28.48 11.71
C GLU A 7 -8.41 28.87 13.06
N GLU A 8 -8.19 27.90 13.94
CA GLU A 8 -7.62 28.14 15.26
C GLU A 8 -6.15 28.55 15.17
N LYS A 9 -5.36 27.95 14.28
CA LYS A 9 -4.01 28.37 13.96
C LYS A 9 -3.95 29.80 13.41
N ARG A 10 -4.90 30.19 12.57
CA ARG A 10 -5.01 31.58 12.10
C ARG A 10 -5.32 32.57 13.24
N ARG A 11 -6.17 32.19 14.18
CA ARG A 11 -6.57 33.02 15.33
C ARG A 11 -5.45 33.18 16.36
N SER A 12 -4.68 32.12 16.59
CA SER A 12 -3.58 32.14 17.58
C SER A 12 -2.35 32.93 17.10
N GLY A 13 -2.32 33.33 15.82
CA GLY A 13 -1.14 34.03 15.26
C GLY A 13 0.12 33.14 15.20
N GLU A 14 -0.02 31.85 15.48
CA GLU A 14 1.06 30.90 15.26
C GLU A 14 1.32 30.80 13.76
N VAL A 15 2.41 31.37 13.30
CA VAL A 15 3.00 31.01 12.02
C VAL A 15 3.46 29.56 12.17
N ALA A 16 2.54 28.64 11.92
CA ALA A 16 2.86 27.22 11.96
C ALA A 16 3.90 26.97 10.88
N SER A 17 5.16 26.93 11.26
CA SER A 17 6.20 26.43 10.37
C SER A 17 5.85 25.00 10.02
N SER A 18 5.59 24.74 8.74
CA SER A 18 5.39 23.37 8.25
C SER A 18 6.59 22.53 8.66
N GLN A 19 6.35 21.30 9.11
CA GLN A 19 7.43 20.36 9.39
C GLN A 19 8.12 19.87 8.12
N GLY A 20 7.50 20.07 6.97
CA GLY A 20 7.99 19.68 5.65
C GLY A 20 6.84 19.47 4.68
N HIS A 21 7.16 19.41 3.39
CA HIS A 21 6.19 19.25 2.30
C HIS A 21 6.27 17.84 1.70
N ILE A 22 5.13 17.17 1.62
CA ILE A 22 5.00 15.81 1.11
C ILE A 22 4.08 15.82 -0.11
N VAL A 23 4.55 15.33 -1.24
CA VAL A 23 3.72 15.06 -2.41
C VAL A 23 3.27 13.62 -2.38
N MET A 24 1.97 13.38 -2.48
CA MET A 24 1.38 12.03 -2.44
C MET A 24 0.57 11.74 -3.69
N ALA A 25 0.64 10.49 -4.16
CA ALA A 25 -0.14 10.02 -5.28
C ALA A 25 -0.48 8.53 -5.16
N THR A 26 -1.64 8.14 -5.68
CA THR A 26 -1.89 6.77 -6.10
C THR A 26 -1.37 6.62 -7.52
N VAL A 27 -0.49 5.63 -7.73
CA VAL A 27 0.24 5.45 -8.99
C VAL A 27 -0.68 5.13 -10.16
N LYS A 28 -0.14 5.30 -11.38
CA LYS A 28 -0.84 5.05 -12.64
C LYS A 28 -1.54 3.68 -12.65
N GLY A 29 -2.78 3.67 -13.16
CA GLY A 29 -3.60 2.46 -13.29
C GLY A 29 -4.31 2.04 -12.01
N ASP A 30 -4.12 2.73 -10.90
CA ASP A 30 -4.76 2.42 -9.61
C ASP A 30 -5.70 3.55 -9.18
N VAL A 31 -6.91 3.18 -8.78
CA VAL A 31 -7.99 4.12 -8.39
C VAL A 31 -8.25 4.15 -6.89
N HIS A 32 -7.50 3.36 -6.11
CA HIS A 32 -7.75 3.21 -4.68
C HIS A 32 -7.03 4.31 -3.89
N ASP A 33 -7.79 5.16 -3.25
CA ASP A 33 -7.26 6.35 -2.56
C ASP A 33 -7.56 6.42 -1.05
N ILE A 34 -8.43 5.56 -0.52
CA ILE A 34 -8.86 5.63 0.88
C ILE A 34 -7.66 5.61 1.83
N GLY A 35 -6.74 4.66 1.68
CA GLY A 35 -5.54 4.56 2.52
C GLY A 35 -4.64 5.78 2.40
N LYS A 36 -4.40 6.26 1.18
CA LYS A 36 -3.62 7.47 0.90
C LYS A 36 -4.26 8.71 1.55
N ASN A 37 -5.56 8.85 1.42
CA ASN A 37 -6.29 9.98 1.98
C ASN A 37 -6.22 10.01 3.51
N ILE A 38 -6.34 8.85 4.17
CA ILE A 38 -6.16 8.73 5.62
C ILE A 38 -4.75 9.16 6.02
N VAL A 39 -3.71 8.67 5.34
CA VAL A 39 -2.32 9.08 5.60
C VAL A 39 -2.14 10.58 5.40
N GLY A 40 -2.69 11.15 4.32
CA GLY A 40 -2.64 12.57 4.04
C GLY A 40 -3.30 13.42 5.14
N VAL A 41 -4.45 12.99 5.65
CA VAL A 41 -5.13 13.66 6.79
C VAL A 41 -4.26 13.61 8.04
N VAL A 42 -3.73 12.44 8.38
CA VAL A 42 -2.89 12.26 9.57
C VAL A 42 -1.62 13.10 9.50
N LEU A 43 -0.99 13.20 8.33
CA LEU A 43 0.18 14.05 8.11
C LEU A 43 -0.16 15.54 8.27
N ARG A 44 -1.27 16.02 7.67
CA ARG A 44 -1.73 17.42 7.83
C ARG A 44 -2.05 17.76 9.29
N CYS A 45 -2.68 16.84 10.02
CA CYS A 45 -2.93 17.02 11.46
C CYS A 45 -1.64 17.10 12.29
N ASN A 46 -0.51 16.66 11.74
CA ASN A 46 0.82 16.73 12.34
C ASN A 46 1.73 17.82 11.72
N ASN A 47 1.15 18.87 11.18
CA ASN A 47 1.83 20.03 10.63
C ASN A 47 2.72 19.77 9.40
N PHE A 48 2.45 18.71 8.62
CA PHE A 48 3.03 18.58 7.29
C PHE A 48 2.15 19.27 6.26
N GLU A 49 2.76 19.91 5.30
CA GLU A 49 2.10 20.31 4.08
C GLU A 49 1.98 19.08 3.17
N VAL A 50 0.78 18.83 2.65
CA VAL A 50 0.53 17.65 1.80
C VAL A 50 -0.16 18.07 0.51
N THR A 51 0.54 17.90 -0.59
CA THR A 51 -0.02 17.99 -1.94
C THR A 51 -0.45 16.60 -2.39
N ASP A 52 -1.76 16.40 -2.46
CA ASP A 52 -2.34 15.15 -2.94
C ASP A 52 -2.68 15.28 -4.43
N LEU A 53 -2.06 14.46 -5.26
CA LEU A 53 -2.24 14.45 -6.72
C LEU A 53 -3.42 13.57 -7.15
N GLY A 54 -4.09 12.87 -6.22
CA GLY A 54 -5.21 12.00 -6.54
C GLY A 54 -4.78 10.58 -6.93
N VAL A 55 -5.51 10.01 -7.88
CA VAL A 55 -5.38 8.62 -8.33
C VAL A 55 -4.95 8.54 -9.79
N MET A 56 -4.48 7.37 -10.22
CA MET A 56 -4.06 7.09 -11.60
C MET A 56 -2.98 8.06 -12.12
N VAL A 57 -2.09 8.52 -11.24
CA VAL A 57 -1.13 9.58 -11.56
C VAL A 57 0.10 8.99 -12.26
N PRO A 58 0.42 9.42 -13.49
CA PRO A 58 1.65 9.03 -14.17
C PRO A 58 2.89 9.46 -13.38
N GLY A 59 3.96 8.64 -13.40
CA GLY A 59 5.19 8.90 -12.66
C GLY A 59 5.83 10.25 -13.00
N GLU A 60 5.82 10.64 -14.27
CA GLU A 60 6.30 11.95 -14.74
C GLU A 60 5.57 13.14 -14.08
N ASN A 61 4.26 13.01 -13.88
CA ASN A 61 3.46 14.04 -13.22
C ASN A 61 3.77 14.12 -11.72
N ILE A 62 4.02 12.96 -11.07
CA ILE A 62 4.44 12.90 -9.67
C ILE A 62 5.78 13.64 -9.48
N ILE A 63 6.74 13.34 -10.33
CA ILE A 63 8.08 13.94 -10.30
C ILE A 63 8.02 15.44 -10.59
N ALA A 64 7.27 15.85 -11.61
CA ALA A 64 7.09 17.26 -11.94
C ALA A 64 6.42 18.05 -10.80
N ALA A 65 5.40 17.48 -10.17
CA ALA A 65 4.71 18.09 -9.03
C ALA A 65 5.63 18.19 -7.81
N ALA A 66 6.42 17.16 -7.51
CA ALA A 66 7.37 17.17 -6.41
C ALA A 66 8.44 18.25 -6.58
N ARG A 67 8.97 18.44 -7.79
CA ARG A 67 9.92 19.52 -8.09
C ARG A 67 9.28 20.90 -7.98
N LYS A 68 8.10 21.08 -8.58
CA LYS A 68 7.37 22.36 -8.53
C LYS A 68 7.04 22.78 -7.10
N ALA A 69 6.73 21.85 -6.27
CA ALA A 69 6.37 22.05 -4.86
C ALA A 69 7.60 22.14 -3.93
N ASN A 70 8.82 21.93 -4.43
CA ASN A 70 10.01 21.73 -3.60
C ASN A 70 9.74 20.71 -2.48
N ALA A 71 9.13 19.59 -2.83
CA ALA A 71 8.76 18.58 -1.85
C ALA A 71 9.98 18.00 -1.15
N ASP A 72 9.85 17.75 0.14
CA ASP A 72 10.88 17.09 0.95
C ASP A 72 10.79 15.58 0.85
N ILE A 73 9.57 15.06 0.63
CA ILE A 73 9.26 13.61 0.57
C ILE A 73 8.26 13.35 -0.54
N ILE A 74 8.39 12.20 -1.20
CA ILE A 74 7.38 11.68 -2.14
C ILE A 74 6.73 10.44 -1.54
N GLY A 75 5.40 10.38 -1.52
CA GLY A 75 4.61 9.23 -1.07
C GLY A 75 3.86 8.57 -2.19
N LEU A 76 4.07 7.28 -2.40
CA LEU A 76 3.36 6.47 -3.40
C LEU A 76 2.42 5.48 -2.72
N SER A 77 1.21 5.39 -3.24
CA SER A 77 0.18 4.45 -2.80
C SER A 77 -0.28 3.55 -3.94
N GLY A 78 -0.64 2.31 -3.60
CA GLY A 78 -1.22 1.36 -4.53
C GLY A 78 -1.88 0.18 -3.82
N LEU A 79 -2.93 -0.37 -4.42
CA LEU A 79 -3.69 -1.48 -3.87
C LEU A 79 -3.65 -2.72 -4.77
N ILE A 80 -3.39 -2.57 -6.05
CA ILE A 80 -3.40 -3.67 -7.00
C ILE A 80 -1.99 -4.09 -7.40
N THR A 81 -1.80 -5.32 -7.86
CA THR A 81 -0.48 -5.85 -8.20
C THR A 81 0.27 -5.01 -9.25
N PRO A 82 -0.37 -4.47 -10.31
CA PRO A 82 0.32 -3.61 -11.27
C PRO A 82 0.92 -2.33 -10.66
N SER A 83 0.33 -1.82 -9.56
CA SER A 83 0.84 -0.62 -8.88
C SER A 83 2.27 -0.80 -8.35
N LEU A 84 2.64 -2.03 -8.01
CA LEU A 84 3.98 -2.36 -7.54
C LEU A 84 5.05 -2.12 -8.61
N GLU A 85 4.74 -2.40 -9.86
CA GLU A 85 5.65 -2.14 -10.99
C GLU A 85 5.70 -0.64 -11.30
N GLU A 86 4.58 0.07 -11.25
CA GLU A 86 4.57 1.52 -11.43
C GLU A 86 5.41 2.24 -10.36
N MET A 87 5.37 1.79 -9.10
CA MET A 87 6.23 2.31 -8.02
C MET A 87 7.72 2.10 -8.33
N ARG A 88 8.09 0.94 -8.87
CA ARG A 88 9.46 0.64 -9.31
C ARG A 88 9.90 1.58 -10.43
N ILE A 89 9.03 1.79 -11.42
CA ILE A 89 9.29 2.70 -12.55
C ILE A 89 9.49 4.14 -12.06
N VAL A 90 8.66 4.61 -11.13
CA VAL A 90 8.81 5.95 -10.53
C VAL A 90 10.16 6.06 -9.81
N ALA A 91 10.56 5.07 -9.02
CA ALA A 91 11.83 5.06 -8.31
C ALA A 91 13.02 5.13 -9.29
N ALA A 92 13.01 4.32 -10.35
CA ALA A 92 14.03 4.34 -11.39
C ALA A 92 14.11 5.68 -12.13
N GLU A 93 12.96 6.30 -12.40
CA GLU A 93 12.89 7.60 -13.05
C GLU A 93 13.40 8.73 -12.14
N MET A 94 13.08 8.68 -10.84
CA MET A 94 13.64 9.59 -9.84
C MET A 94 15.16 9.52 -9.81
N LYS A 95 15.74 8.31 -9.82
CA LYS A 95 17.20 8.10 -9.92
C LYS A 95 17.77 8.68 -11.21
N ARG A 96 17.16 8.37 -12.35
CA ARG A 96 17.60 8.88 -13.66
C ARG A 96 17.62 10.40 -13.72
N GLN A 97 16.68 11.04 -13.02
CA GLN A 97 16.57 12.49 -12.96
C GLN A 97 17.40 13.14 -11.85
N GLY A 98 18.20 12.40 -11.09
CA GLY A 98 19.04 12.90 -10.02
C GLY A 98 18.27 13.54 -8.86
N MET A 99 17.08 12.99 -8.55
CA MET A 99 16.29 13.47 -7.41
C MET A 99 16.92 13.03 -6.08
N GLU A 100 16.71 13.83 -5.02
CA GLU A 100 17.25 13.57 -3.69
C GLU A 100 16.18 13.29 -2.63
N GLN A 101 14.91 13.49 -2.97
CA GLN A 101 13.79 13.29 -2.07
C GLN A 101 13.63 11.80 -1.71
N PRO A 102 13.50 11.45 -0.43
CA PRO A 102 13.18 10.08 -0.04
C PRO A 102 11.77 9.69 -0.49
N LEU A 103 11.62 8.38 -0.72
CA LEU A 103 10.39 7.78 -1.22
C LEU A 103 9.71 6.96 -0.12
N MET A 104 8.48 7.29 0.23
CA MET A 104 7.61 6.52 1.11
C MET A 104 6.70 5.61 0.26
N ILE A 105 6.70 4.32 0.53
CA ILE A 105 5.89 3.31 -0.17
C ILE A 105 4.81 2.78 0.76
N GLY A 106 3.55 2.92 0.36
CA GLY A 106 2.40 2.45 1.12
C GLY A 106 1.31 1.82 0.25
N GLY A 107 0.31 1.26 0.92
CA GLY A 107 -0.82 0.59 0.28
C GLY A 107 -0.87 -0.91 0.55
N ALA A 108 -2.07 -1.50 0.45
CA ALA A 108 -2.34 -2.84 0.96
C ALA A 108 -1.59 -3.97 0.24
N THR A 109 -1.20 -3.80 -1.02
CA THR A 109 -0.39 -4.78 -1.75
C THR A 109 1.10 -4.63 -1.51
N THR A 110 1.53 -3.52 -0.92
CA THR A 110 2.94 -3.29 -0.65
C THR A 110 3.43 -4.10 0.55
N SER A 111 4.70 -4.44 0.54
CA SER A 111 5.32 -5.16 1.66
C SER A 111 6.80 -4.80 1.76
N PRO A 112 7.41 -4.96 2.95
CA PRO A 112 8.85 -4.72 3.11
C PRO A 112 9.67 -5.62 2.17
N MET A 113 9.24 -6.87 1.98
CA MET A 113 9.91 -7.82 1.06
C MET A 113 9.89 -7.33 -0.38
N HIS A 114 8.73 -6.87 -0.89
CA HIS A 114 8.64 -6.36 -2.25
C HIS A 114 9.44 -5.06 -2.42
N THR A 115 9.32 -4.15 -1.46
CA THR A 115 10.07 -2.89 -1.47
C THR A 115 11.57 -3.15 -1.50
N ALA A 116 12.08 -4.04 -0.64
CA ALA A 116 13.48 -4.43 -0.58
C ALA A 116 14.00 -5.07 -1.88
N LEU A 117 13.17 -5.88 -2.55
CA LEU A 117 13.61 -6.67 -3.70
C LEU A 117 13.47 -5.93 -5.04
N ARG A 118 12.54 -5.00 -5.14
CA ARG A 118 12.12 -4.45 -6.44
C ARG A 118 12.18 -2.93 -6.54
N ILE A 119 11.90 -2.21 -5.45
CA ILE A 119 11.79 -0.75 -5.53
C ILE A 119 13.08 -0.09 -5.04
N GLU A 120 13.56 -0.48 -3.86
CA GLU A 120 14.74 0.14 -3.25
C GLU A 120 16.02 -0.01 -4.10
N PRO A 121 16.28 -1.11 -4.83
CA PRO A 121 17.45 -1.18 -5.71
C PRO A 121 17.45 -0.16 -6.85
N GLU A 122 16.29 0.40 -7.17
CA GLU A 122 16.16 1.39 -8.25
C GLU A 122 16.40 2.83 -7.79
N TYR A 123 16.53 3.09 -6.47
CA TYR A 123 16.66 4.46 -5.97
C TYR A 123 17.52 4.56 -4.70
N ASP A 124 18.59 5.37 -4.75
CA ASP A 124 19.63 5.40 -3.72
C ASP A 124 19.33 6.36 -2.56
N ASN A 125 18.38 7.29 -2.70
CA ASN A 125 18.12 8.35 -1.70
C ASN A 125 17.08 7.99 -0.63
N GLY A 126 16.86 6.68 -0.43
CA GLY A 126 16.02 6.12 0.60
C GLY A 126 14.61 5.81 0.11
N VAL A 127 14.27 4.53 0.19
CA VAL A 127 12.93 4.00 -0.09
C VAL A 127 12.42 3.32 1.19
N ILE A 128 11.41 3.88 1.80
CA ILE A 128 10.91 3.44 3.10
C ILE A 128 9.51 2.86 2.95
N TRP A 129 9.34 1.60 3.30
CA TRP A 129 8.01 1.00 3.38
C TRP A 129 7.27 1.46 4.62
N VAL A 130 6.06 1.94 4.45
CA VAL A 130 5.18 2.44 5.51
C VAL A 130 4.00 1.48 5.67
N LYS A 131 3.97 0.80 6.80
CA LYS A 131 2.96 -0.24 7.09
C LYS A 131 1.53 0.31 7.08
N ASP A 132 1.34 1.42 7.77
CA ASP A 132 0.03 2.02 8.01
C ASP A 132 0.13 3.52 8.33
N ALA A 133 -1.01 4.19 8.43
CA ALA A 133 -1.08 5.63 8.68
C ALA A 133 -0.47 6.04 10.03
N SER A 134 -0.53 5.18 11.04
CA SER A 134 0.00 5.47 12.38
C SER A 134 1.54 5.60 12.36
N ARG A 135 2.20 4.88 11.45
CA ARG A 135 3.66 4.92 11.26
C ARG A 135 4.12 6.08 10.37
N ALA A 136 3.24 6.58 9.50
CA ALA A 136 3.59 7.56 8.49
C ALA A 136 4.20 8.85 9.09
N VAL A 137 3.63 9.38 10.17
CA VAL A 137 4.10 10.61 10.81
C VAL A 137 5.50 10.46 11.39
N GLY A 138 5.73 9.36 12.12
CA GLY A 138 7.04 9.11 12.73
C GLY A 138 8.15 8.92 11.70
N ILE A 139 7.84 8.27 10.57
CA ILE A 139 8.76 8.10 9.45
C ILE A 139 9.00 9.44 8.75
N ALA A 140 7.95 10.20 8.45
CA ALA A 140 8.08 11.50 7.79
C ALA A 140 8.94 12.47 8.61
N ARG A 141 8.75 12.55 9.94
CA ARG A 141 9.59 13.37 10.82
C ARG A 141 11.06 12.98 10.74
N GLN A 142 11.37 11.69 10.76
CA GLN A 142 12.74 11.21 10.64
C GLN A 142 13.34 11.52 9.27
N LEU A 143 12.55 11.51 8.20
CA LEU A 143 13.02 11.81 6.85
C LEU A 143 13.31 13.30 6.63
N ILE A 144 12.67 14.20 7.39
CA ILE A 144 12.93 15.64 7.32
C ILE A 144 14.22 16.02 8.05
N GLU A 145 14.49 15.40 9.20
CA GLU A 145 15.67 15.73 10.00
C GLU A 145 16.90 14.98 9.45
N PRO A 146 17.98 15.69 8.99
CA PRO A 146 19.08 15.06 8.26
C PRO A 146 19.78 13.92 9.00
N ALA A 147 20.05 14.08 10.29
CA ALA A 147 20.73 13.04 11.07
C ALA A 147 19.82 11.83 11.36
N ALA A 148 18.51 12.06 11.57
CA ALA A 148 17.54 10.99 11.72
C ALA A 148 17.29 10.27 10.39
N ARG A 149 17.23 11.01 9.28
CA ARG A 149 17.12 10.45 7.93
C ARG A 149 18.26 9.47 7.63
N GLN A 150 19.49 9.88 7.91
CA GLN A 150 20.65 9.00 7.68
C GLN A 150 20.56 7.72 8.52
N ARG A 151 20.22 7.84 9.81
CA ARG A 151 20.02 6.66 10.68
C ARG A 151 18.91 5.74 10.18
N LEU A 152 17.76 6.30 9.78
CA LEU A 152 16.64 5.55 9.26
C LEU A 152 17.02 4.82 7.97
N GLN A 153 17.69 5.50 7.04
CA GLN A 153 18.14 4.89 5.77
C GLN A 153 19.11 3.74 6.01
N GLN A 154 20.07 3.91 6.91
CA GLN A 154 21.02 2.85 7.27
C GLN A 154 20.32 1.65 7.91
N ALA A 155 19.41 1.88 8.85
CA ALA A 155 18.64 0.80 9.50
C ALA A 155 17.76 0.05 8.47
N THR A 156 17.07 0.79 7.59
CA THR A 156 16.24 0.21 6.55
C THR A 156 17.06 -0.58 5.52
N ALA A 157 18.22 -0.08 5.12
CA ALA A 157 19.11 -0.79 4.21
C ALA A 157 19.59 -2.12 4.80
N ALA A 158 19.94 -2.14 6.09
CA ALA A 158 20.33 -3.38 6.80
C ALA A 158 19.16 -4.37 6.89
N GLU A 159 17.95 -3.89 7.19
CA GLU A 159 16.74 -4.73 7.19
C GLU A 159 16.46 -5.32 5.80
N TYR A 160 16.54 -4.50 4.76
CA TYR A 160 16.30 -4.95 3.39
C TYR A 160 17.36 -5.94 2.89
N LEU A 161 18.61 -5.75 3.30
CA LEU A 161 19.68 -6.73 3.02
C LEU A 161 19.34 -8.09 3.64
N ALA A 162 18.98 -8.12 4.94
CA ALA A 162 18.59 -9.33 5.63
C ALA A 162 17.37 -10.01 4.99
N LEU A 163 16.39 -9.23 4.49
CA LEU A 163 15.24 -9.78 3.75
C LEU A 163 15.66 -10.43 2.43
N ARG A 164 16.61 -9.83 1.70
CA ARG A 164 17.16 -10.40 0.46
C ARG A 164 17.89 -11.71 0.71
N GLU A 165 18.73 -11.76 1.74
CA GLU A 165 19.50 -12.95 2.13
C GLU A 165 18.58 -14.12 2.53
N ARG A 166 17.56 -13.86 3.35
CA ARG A 166 16.55 -14.87 3.73
C ARG A 166 15.85 -15.46 2.52
N ARG A 167 15.56 -14.65 1.50
CA ARG A 167 14.95 -15.15 0.28
C ARG A 167 15.94 -15.92 -0.59
N GLY A 168 17.21 -15.54 -0.60
CA GLY A 168 18.27 -16.24 -1.35
C GLY A 168 18.59 -17.62 -0.73
N SER A 169 18.53 -17.73 0.60
CA SER A 169 18.84 -18.97 1.33
C SER A 169 17.64 -19.89 1.56
N GLY A 170 16.42 -19.43 1.38
CA GLY A 170 15.23 -20.15 1.81
C GLY A 170 14.10 -20.17 0.79
N SER A 171 14.19 -21.02 -0.16
CA SER A 171 13.09 -21.81 -0.73
C SER A 171 13.66 -22.68 -1.84
N LYS A 172 13.74 -23.97 -1.63
CA LYS A 172 13.75 -24.95 -2.73
C LYS A 172 12.38 -24.84 -3.44
N ARG A 173 12.13 -23.70 -4.07
CA ARG A 173 11.01 -23.64 -5.01
C ARG A 173 11.30 -24.69 -6.06
N GLN A 174 10.41 -25.65 -6.20
CA GLN A 174 10.46 -26.53 -7.36
C GLN A 174 10.57 -25.65 -8.60
N PRO A 175 11.47 -25.99 -9.53
CA PRO A 175 11.61 -25.22 -10.76
C PRO A 175 10.23 -25.12 -11.44
N PRO A 176 9.93 -24.01 -12.11
CA PRO A 176 8.68 -23.86 -12.83
C PRO A 176 8.55 -25.01 -13.82
N VAL A 177 7.37 -25.63 -13.84
CA VAL A 177 7.05 -26.68 -14.81
C VAL A 177 7.13 -26.07 -16.23
N PRO A 178 7.80 -26.73 -17.19
CA PRO A 178 7.85 -26.26 -18.56
C PRO A 178 6.43 -26.08 -19.14
N LEU A 179 6.25 -25.04 -19.95
CA LEU A 179 4.91 -24.69 -20.46
C LEU A 179 4.22 -25.86 -21.22
N ALA A 180 5.01 -26.65 -21.96
CA ALA A 180 4.51 -27.83 -22.67
C ALA A 180 3.92 -28.88 -21.71
N GLU A 181 4.62 -29.14 -20.60
CA GLU A 181 4.17 -30.06 -19.55
C GLU A 181 2.95 -29.51 -18.81
N ALA A 182 2.95 -28.21 -18.45
CA ALA A 182 1.79 -27.57 -17.83
C ALA A 182 0.56 -27.63 -18.74
N ARG A 183 0.71 -27.45 -20.06
CA ARG A 183 -0.35 -27.59 -21.05
C ARG A 183 -0.85 -29.04 -21.20
N ALA A 184 0.05 -30.01 -21.14
CA ALA A 184 -0.31 -31.43 -21.19
C ALA A 184 -1.09 -31.84 -19.93
N ASN A 185 -0.71 -31.30 -18.77
CA ASN A 185 -1.38 -31.56 -17.49
C ASN A 185 -2.56 -30.61 -17.18
N ARG A 186 -3.09 -29.93 -18.18
CA ARG A 186 -4.25 -29.05 -17.99
C ARG A 186 -5.52 -29.86 -17.64
N LEU A 187 -6.39 -29.25 -16.87
CA LEU A 187 -7.73 -29.81 -16.63
C LEU A 187 -8.48 -29.93 -17.98
N ALA A 188 -8.78 -31.17 -18.39
CA ALA A 188 -9.55 -31.41 -19.59
C ALA A 188 -11.06 -31.40 -19.25
N VAL A 189 -11.70 -30.29 -19.55
CA VAL A 189 -13.16 -30.13 -19.38
C VAL A 189 -13.83 -30.37 -20.72
N ASP A 190 -14.78 -31.28 -20.75
CA ASP A 190 -15.66 -31.47 -21.92
C ASP A 190 -16.80 -30.43 -21.88
N TRP A 191 -16.52 -29.27 -22.45
CA TRP A 191 -17.47 -28.15 -22.50
C TRP A 191 -18.76 -28.47 -23.27
N LYS A 192 -18.78 -29.53 -24.09
CA LYS A 192 -19.99 -29.99 -24.82
C LYS A 192 -20.94 -30.74 -23.91
N ARG A 193 -20.41 -31.34 -22.84
CA ARG A 193 -21.20 -32.08 -21.83
C ARG A 193 -21.41 -31.27 -20.54
N HIS A 194 -20.75 -30.11 -20.41
CA HIS A 194 -20.91 -29.29 -19.24
C HIS A 194 -22.22 -28.51 -19.30
N GLU A 195 -23.16 -28.90 -18.46
CA GLU A 195 -24.40 -28.16 -18.24
C GLU A 195 -24.20 -27.22 -17.07
N SER A 196 -24.34 -25.89 -17.33
CA SER A 196 -24.33 -24.91 -16.28
C SER A 196 -25.54 -25.09 -15.35
N LEU A 197 -25.28 -25.15 -14.04
CA LEU A 197 -26.35 -25.24 -13.06
C LEU A 197 -27.25 -23.98 -13.16
N ARG A 198 -28.51 -24.23 -13.55
CA ARG A 198 -29.51 -23.17 -13.54
C ARG A 198 -30.03 -22.99 -12.11
N PRO A 199 -30.05 -21.76 -11.58
CA PRO A 199 -30.70 -21.49 -10.30
C PRO A 199 -32.16 -21.94 -10.32
N ARG A 200 -32.62 -22.59 -9.24
CA ARG A 200 -34.00 -23.05 -9.15
C ARG A 200 -35.01 -21.92 -9.24
N GLN A 201 -34.63 -20.77 -8.72
CA GLN A 201 -35.44 -19.55 -8.72
C GLN A 201 -34.55 -18.36 -9.17
N PRO A 202 -34.57 -18.03 -10.48
CA PRO A 202 -33.85 -16.87 -10.98
C PRO A 202 -34.56 -15.57 -10.54
N GLY A 203 -33.77 -14.48 -10.39
CA GLY A 203 -34.28 -13.18 -10.02
C GLY A 203 -33.88 -12.75 -8.61
N VAL A 204 -34.43 -11.63 -8.15
CA VAL A 204 -34.18 -11.10 -6.79
C VAL A 204 -35.17 -11.69 -5.84
N HIS A 205 -34.69 -12.39 -4.82
CA HIS A 205 -35.51 -12.95 -3.75
C HIS A 205 -35.22 -12.22 -2.44
N VAL A 206 -36.26 -11.67 -1.83
CA VAL A 206 -36.17 -11.01 -0.52
C VAL A 206 -36.67 -11.98 0.53
N LEU A 207 -35.77 -12.43 1.39
CA LEU A 207 -36.11 -13.27 2.53
C LEU A 207 -36.42 -12.35 3.74
N LYS A 208 -37.69 -12.12 4.00
CA LYS A 208 -38.14 -11.40 5.20
C LYS A 208 -38.26 -12.39 6.34
N ASP A 209 -37.82 -11.98 7.51
CA ASP A 209 -37.97 -12.76 8.77
C ASP A 209 -37.33 -14.16 8.70
N TYR A 210 -36.22 -14.29 7.96
CA TYR A 210 -35.51 -15.57 7.88
C TYR A 210 -34.95 -15.95 9.27
N PRO A 211 -35.24 -17.16 9.80
CA PRO A 211 -34.82 -17.53 11.14
C PRO A 211 -33.29 -17.60 11.23
N LEU A 212 -32.69 -16.83 12.15
CA LEU A 212 -31.22 -16.81 12.35
C LEU A 212 -30.65 -18.18 12.68
N SER A 213 -31.41 -19.04 13.38
CA SER A 213 -31.04 -20.43 13.65
C SER A 213 -30.75 -21.23 12.39
N GLY A 214 -31.38 -20.90 11.27
CA GLY A 214 -31.15 -21.54 9.98
C GLY A 214 -29.81 -21.09 9.32
N LEU A 215 -29.23 -19.97 9.74
CA LEU A 215 -27.97 -19.45 9.23
C LEU A 215 -26.76 -19.94 10.05
N VAL A 216 -26.95 -20.22 11.34
CA VAL A 216 -25.89 -20.60 12.29
C VAL A 216 -24.97 -21.71 11.75
N PRO A 217 -25.46 -22.79 11.11
CA PRO A 217 -24.60 -23.86 10.58
C PRO A 217 -23.73 -23.45 9.38
N TYR A 218 -24.02 -22.28 8.77
CA TYR A 218 -23.34 -21.80 7.56
C TYR A 218 -22.41 -20.61 7.85
N ILE A 219 -22.33 -20.18 9.09
CA ILE A 219 -21.44 -19.08 9.49
C ILE A 219 -20.06 -19.65 9.76
N ASP A 220 -19.04 -19.05 9.13
CA ASP A 220 -17.65 -19.26 9.54
C ASP A 220 -17.37 -18.48 10.84
N TRP A 221 -17.47 -19.18 11.95
CA TRP A 221 -17.40 -18.57 13.29
C TRP A 221 -15.99 -18.10 13.64
N THR A 222 -14.95 -18.76 13.15
CA THR A 222 -13.57 -18.39 13.49
C THR A 222 -13.22 -16.97 13.04
N PRO A 223 -13.43 -16.55 11.77
CA PRO A 223 -13.23 -15.16 11.36
C PRO A 223 -14.17 -14.18 12.06
N PHE A 224 -15.41 -14.59 12.36
CA PHE A 224 -16.35 -13.77 13.10
C PHE A 224 -15.79 -13.42 14.47
N PHE A 225 -15.37 -14.40 15.26
CA PHE A 225 -14.83 -14.17 16.59
C PHE A 225 -13.51 -13.40 16.56
N GLN A 226 -12.63 -13.65 15.58
CA GLN A 226 -11.40 -12.89 15.39
C GLN A 226 -11.67 -11.39 15.14
N THR A 227 -12.69 -11.08 14.34
CA THR A 227 -13.10 -9.69 14.07
C THR A 227 -13.60 -8.97 15.33
N TRP A 228 -14.20 -9.70 16.25
CA TRP A 228 -14.67 -9.19 17.53
C TRP A 228 -13.63 -9.32 18.66
N GLU A 229 -12.37 -9.62 18.32
CA GLU A 229 -11.25 -9.77 19.28
C GLU A 229 -11.48 -10.85 20.34
N LEU A 230 -12.32 -11.82 20.05
CA LEU A 230 -12.56 -12.98 20.91
C LEU A 230 -11.51 -14.04 20.61
N SER A 231 -10.68 -14.36 21.59
CA SER A 231 -9.61 -15.35 21.44
C SER A 231 -10.16 -16.78 21.54
N GLY A 232 -9.59 -17.69 20.75
CA GLY A 232 -9.91 -19.11 20.75
C GLY A 232 -10.19 -19.67 19.38
N ARG A 233 -10.39 -20.99 19.31
CA ARG A 233 -10.87 -21.70 18.13
C ARG A 233 -12.31 -22.11 18.38
N TYR A 234 -13.17 -21.92 17.42
CA TYR A 234 -14.51 -22.47 17.44
C TYR A 234 -14.50 -23.81 16.70
N PRO A 235 -15.16 -24.85 17.25
CA PRO A 235 -16.00 -24.90 18.46
C PRO A 235 -15.31 -25.23 19.78
N ASP A 236 -13.98 -25.21 19.87
CA ASP A 236 -13.18 -25.61 21.06
C ASP A 236 -13.14 -24.52 22.14
#